data_fa26bd569b847bce083a30422a763070
#
_entry.id   fa26bd569b847bce083a30422a763070
#
_cell.length_a   1.000
_cell.length_b   1.000
_cell.length_c   1.000
_cell.angle_alpha   90.00
_cell.angle_beta   90.00
_cell.angle_gamma   90.00
#
_symmetry.space_group_name_H-M   'P 1'
#
loop_
_entity.id
_entity.type
_entity.pdbx_description
1 polymer ?
#
loop_
_entity_poly.entity_id
_entity_poly.type
_entity_poly.pdbx_seq_one_letter_code
_entity_poly.pdbx_strand_id
1 'polypeptide(L)'
;MKKITINLSFYNQNEVLIKQVNEWKSWRKEIKDQFSFCILDDCSKKSAIDILCEDDGVDLSDLDLSIYRVKEDLYCNIAGVRNLSAQECQTDWMVILDMDTFIDESLAESMLELTNTPPGKCFKFNRRVPGDPRHPKNGQQHPAVCLLRKSDYWNVGGCEEDLVGHYGCTDGSFWFRATGKLSIVEKYNLFLNYVPEGESDINRDNSRNLALHWDYRKNNKWSTDFVRFDWEKVY
;
A
#
# COMPACT_ATOMS: atom_id res chain seq x y z
N MET A 1 9.02 -0.03 -20.77
CA MET A 1 8.50 1.14 -20.00
C MET A 1 7.77 0.60 -18.79
N LYS A 2 8.05 1.12 -17.61
CA LYS A 2 7.38 0.76 -16.37
C LYS A 2 5.91 1.14 -16.45
N LYS A 3 5.02 0.26 -16.00
CA LYS A 3 3.56 0.45 -16.08
C LYS A 3 2.91 0.63 -14.72
N ILE A 4 3.43 -0.06 -13.71
CA ILE A 4 2.85 -0.11 -12.36
C ILE A 4 3.94 0.18 -11.33
N THR A 5 3.64 1.02 -10.33
CA THR A 5 4.44 1.13 -9.11
C THR A 5 3.74 0.38 -7.99
N ILE A 6 4.45 -0.54 -7.34
CA ILE A 6 3.99 -1.18 -6.10
C ILE A 6 4.46 -0.33 -4.93
N ASN A 7 3.52 0.23 -4.19
CA ASN A 7 3.77 1.08 -3.04
C ASN A 7 3.51 0.31 -1.75
N LEU A 8 4.57 -0.04 -1.04
CA LEU A 8 4.55 -0.79 0.21
C LEU A 8 4.72 0.15 1.39
N SER A 9 3.72 0.21 2.27
CA SER A 9 3.83 0.94 3.54
C SER A 9 4.52 0.04 4.57
N PHE A 10 5.66 0.46 5.11
CA PHE A 10 6.50 -0.31 6.03
C PHE A 10 6.58 0.36 7.40
N TYR A 11 6.36 -0.40 8.48
CA TYR A 11 6.60 0.01 9.85
C TYR A 11 6.96 -1.18 10.75
N ASN A 12 8.22 -1.26 11.20
CA ASN A 12 8.75 -2.21 12.20
C ASN A 12 8.50 -3.72 11.94
N GLN A 13 8.36 -4.15 10.68
CA GLN A 13 8.13 -5.55 10.31
C GLN A 13 9.29 -6.12 9.47
N ASN A 14 10.48 -6.17 10.06
CA ASN A 14 11.74 -6.44 9.36
C ASN A 14 11.73 -7.73 8.53
N GLU A 15 11.34 -8.86 9.14
CA GLU A 15 11.29 -10.15 8.42
C GLU A 15 10.30 -10.16 7.25
N VAL A 16 9.19 -9.44 7.40
CA VAL A 16 8.17 -9.36 6.34
C VAL A 16 8.70 -8.50 5.19
N LEU A 17 9.41 -7.41 5.50
CA LEU A 17 10.06 -6.56 4.49
C LEU A 17 11.03 -7.35 3.62
N ILE A 18 11.91 -8.14 4.24
CA ILE A 18 12.88 -8.99 3.54
C ILE A 18 12.15 -10.00 2.63
N LYS A 19 11.10 -10.64 3.13
CA LYS A 19 10.28 -11.57 2.35
C LYS A 19 9.61 -10.88 1.16
N GLN A 20 9.08 -9.66 1.33
CA GLN A 20 8.48 -8.87 0.24
C GLN A 20 9.48 -8.60 -0.88
N VAL A 21 10.67 -8.09 -0.52
CA VAL A 21 11.70 -7.77 -1.50
C VAL A 21 12.20 -9.03 -2.21
N ASN A 22 12.39 -10.14 -1.49
CA ASN A 22 12.79 -11.41 -2.08
C ASN A 22 11.71 -11.98 -3.01
N GLU A 23 10.43 -11.82 -2.69
CA GLU A 23 9.33 -12.17 -3.60
C GLU A 23 9.45 -11.40 -4.92
N TRP A 24 9.60 -10.07 -4.88
CA TRP A 24 9.78 -9.25 -6.08
C TRP A 24 11.02 -9.63 -6.89
N LYS A 25 12.13 -9.94 -6.22
CA LYS A 25 13.37 -10.40 -6.88
C LYS A 25 13.17 -11.73 -7.61
N SER A 26 12.34 -12.61 -7.07
CA SER A 26 12.08 -13.94 -7.65
C SER A 26 11.32 -13.91 -8.96
N TRP A 27 10.65 -12.81 -9.30
CA TRP A 27 9.88 -12.69 -10.54
C TRP A 27 10.77 -12.75 -11.77
N ARG A 28 10.26 -13.32 -12.85
CA ARG A 28 10.94 -13.28 -14.15
C ARG A 28 11.24 -11.85 -14.57
N LYS A 29 12.39 -11.67 -15.20
CA LYS A 29 12.88 -10.34 -15.60
C LYS A 29 11.86 -9.58 -16.46
N GLU A 30 11.18 -10.25 -17.38
CA GLU A 30 10.21 -9.64 -18.32
C GLU A 30 8.99 -9.05 -17.58
N ILE A 31 8.61 -9.63 -16.45
CA ILE A 31 7.55 -9.11 -15.59
C ILE A 31 8.09 -7.99 -14.72
N LYS A 32 9.19 -8.25 -13.99
CA LYS A 32 9.83 -7.30 -13.09
C LYS A 32 10.19 -5.98 -13.77
N ASP A 33 10.68 -6.01 -15.02
CA ASP A 33 11.03 -4.82 -15.80
C ASP A 33 9.83 -3.91 -16.13
N GLN A 34 8.60 -4.36 -15.92
CA GLN A 34 7.39 -3.55 -16.11
C GLN A 34 6.89 -2.89 -14.81
N PHE A 35 7.56 -3.17 -13.68
CA PHE A 35 7.23 -2.59 -12.38
C PHE A 35 8.31 -1.65 -11.87
N SER A 36 7.89 -0.65 -11.11
CA SER A 36 8.71 0.07 -10.15
C SER A 36 8.27 -0.34 -8.75
N PHE A 37 9.18 -0.31 -7.80
CA PHE A 37 8.91 -0.64 -6.41
C PHE A 37 9.19 0.57 -5.54
N CYS A 38 8.32 0.83 -4.58
CA CYS A 38 8.45 1.95 -3.67
C CYS A 38 8.16 1.49 -2.24
N ILE A 39 9.12 1.63 -1.35
CA ILE A 39 8.97 1.35 0.08
C ILE A 39 8.85 2.68 0.81
N LEU A 40 7.79 2.83 1.59
CA LEU A 40 7.51 3.98 2.44
C LEU A 40 7.75 3.58 3.89
N ASP A 41 8.93 3.90 4.41
CA ASP A 41 9.30 3.65 5.80
C ASP A 41 8.72 4.74 6.70
N ASP A 42 7.70 4.36 7.48
CA ASP A 42 6.98 5.26 8.41
C ASP A 42 7.76 5.42 9.72
N CYS A 43 9.01 5.88 9.61
CA CYS A 43 9.91 6.11 10.75
C CYS A 43 10.14 4.86 11.61
N SER A 44 10.37 3.69 11.00
CA SER A 44 10.68 2.46 11.72
C SER A 44 11.91 2.61 12.62
N LYS A 45 11.96 1.86 13.74
CA LYS A 45 13.11 1.84 14.66
C LYS A 45 14.43 1.54 13.97
N LYS A 46 14.42 0.57 13.03
CA LYS A 46 15.50 0.34 12.08
C LYS A 46 14.99 0.68 10.70
N SER A 47 15.77 1.44 9.92
CA SER A 47 15.31 1.88 8.61
C SER A 47 15.21 0.71 7.62
N ALA A 48 14.32 0.83 6.65
CA ALA A 48 14.15 -0.18 5.62
C ALA A 48 15.46 -0.45 4.86
N ILE A 49 16.25 0.58 4.57
CA ILE A 49 17.51 0.43 3.85
C ILE A 49 18.56 -0.31 4.69
N ASP A 50 18.66 0.00 6.00
CA ASP A 50 19.61 -0.69 6.90
C ASP A 50 19.26 -2.17 7.02
N ILE A 51 17.96 -2.51 7.12
CA ILE A 51 17.49 -3.90 7.18
C ILE A 51 17.89 -4.66 5.92
N LEU A 52 17.65 -4.08 4.75
CA LEU A 52 17.86 -4.76 3.48
C LEU A 52 19.33 -4.88 3.11
N CYS A 53 20.13 -3.82 3.31
CA CYS A 53 21.51 -3.76 2.83
C CYS A 53 22.53 -4.16 3.90
N GLU A 54 22.36 -3.73 5.15
CA GLU A 54 23.36 -3.94 6.19
C GLU A 54 23.20 -5.27 6.92
N ASP A 55 21.95 -5.63 7.30
CA ASP A 55 21.72 -6.86 8.06
C ASP A 55 21.67 -8.11 7.19
N ASP A 56 20.91 -8.08 6.10
CA ASP A 56 20.63 -9.24 5.26
C ASP A 56 21.42 -9.25 3.94
N GLY A 57 22.13 -8.16 3.62
CA GLY A 57 22.98 -8.07 2.43
C GLY A 57 22.18 -8.29 1.12
N VAL A 58 20.92 -7.87 1.08
CA VAL A 58 20.07 -8.04 -0.10
C VAL A 58 20.60 -7.17 -1.23
N ASP A 59 21.01 -7.77 -2.33
CA ASP A 59 21.35 -7.04 -3.55
C ASP A 59 20.06 -6.48 -4.17
N LEU A 60 19.92 -5.16 -4.19
CA LEU A 60 18.77 -4.43 -4.72
C LEU A 60 18.95 -3.98 -6.18
N SER A 61 20.11 -4.22 -6.79
CA SER A 61 20.48 -3.67 -8.09
C SER A 61 19.61 -4.13 -9.27
N ASP A 62 18.90 -5.25 -9.11
CA ASP A 62 18.01 -5.81 -10.14
C ASP A 62 16.55 -5.34 -10.02
N LEU A 63 16.25 -4.46 -9.05
CA LEU A 63 14.95 -3.85 -8.84
C LEU A 63 14.98 -2.35 -9.16
N ASP A 64 13.97 -1.88 -9.86
CA ASP A 64 13.69 -0.44 -9.96
C ASP A 64 13.00 0.02 -8.68
N LEU A 65 13.81 0.14 -7.61
CA LEU A 65 13.35 0.39 -6.24
C LEU A 65 13.68 1.82 -5.80
N SER A 66 12.75 2.44 -5.13
CA SER A 66 12.97 3.66 -4.35
C SER A 66 12.51 3.44 -2.91
N ILE A 67 13.25 3.98 -1.95
CA ILE A 67 12.90 3.94 -0.54
C ILE A 67 12.81 5.37 -0.01
N TYR A 68 11.68 5.70 0.58
CA TYR A 68 11.43 6.99 1.24
C TYR A 68 11.21 6.75 2.72
N ARG A 69 11.73 7.65 3.56
CA ARG A 69 11.64 7.57 5.01
C ARG A 69 11.01 8.83 5.60
N VAL A 70 10.00 8.66 6.44
CA VAL A 70 9.45 9.71 7.29
C VAL A 70 10.45 10.03 8.41
N LYS A 71 10.69 11.31 8.69
CA LYS A 71 11.76 11.74 9.62
C LYS A 71 11.36 11.71 11.10
N GLU A 72 10.06 11.69 11.39
CA GLU A 72 9.54 11.64 12.75
C GLU A 72 8.45 10.56 12.88
N ASP A 73 8.41 9.88 14.01
CA ASP A 73 7.37 8.88 14.30
C ASP A 73 6.06 9.59 14.67
N LEU A 74 5.16 9.66 13.70
CA LEU A 74 3.83 10.26 13.87
C LEU A 74 2.80 9.28 14.41
N TYR A 75 3.21 8.10 14.78
CA TYR A 75 2.34 7.01 15.22
C TYR A 75 1.14 6.76 14.29
N CYS A 76 1.11 5.60 13.63
CA CYS A 76 0.03 5.22 12.70
C CYS A 76 -0.20 6.21 11.53
N ASN A 77 0.87 6.57 10.79
CA ASN A 77 0.83 7.51 9.66
C ASN A 77 0.49 6.85 8.31
N ILE A 78 -0.33 5.81 8.32
CA ILE A 78 -0.67 5.05 7.10
C ILE A 78 -1.30 5.93 5.99
N ALA A 79 -2.05 6.97 6.36
CA ALA A 79 -2.64 7.90 5.40
C ALA A 79 -1.56 8.74 4.71
N GLY A 80 -0.63 9.30 5.49
CA GLY A 80 0.45 10.14 4.96
C GLY A 80 1.41 9.36 4.07
N VAL A 81 1.86 8.17 4.48
CA VAL A 81 2.78 7.38 3.66
C VAL A 81 2.13 6.92 2.34
N ARG A 82 0.83 6.65 2.32
CA ARG A 82 0.10 6.37 1.07
C ARG A 82 0.01 7.58 0.16
N ASN A 83 -0.19 8.78 0.71
CA ASN A 83 -0.18 10.03 -0.05
C ASN A 83 1.22 10.33 -0.59
N LEU A 84 2.27 10.17 0.22
CA LEU A 84 3.65 10.31 -0.22
C LEU A 84 3.96 9.34 -1.36
N SER A 85 3.55 8.07 -1.24
CA SER A 85 3.76 7.10 -2.30
C SER A 85 3.07 7.49 -3.61
N ALA A 86 1.86 8.01 -3.52
CA ALA A 86 1.14 8.49 -4.69
C ALA A 86 1.77 9.75 -5.28
N GLN A 87 2.35 10.63 -4.46
CA GLN A 87 3.07 11.81 -4.91
C GLN A 87 4.32 11.41 -5.69
N GLU A 88 5.13 10.51 -5.15
CA GLU A 88 6.42 10.07 -5.72
C GLU A 88 6.28 9.00 -6.81
N CYS A 89 5.10 8.41 -7.00
CA CYS A 89 4.84 7.41 -8.02
C CYS A 89 5.13 7.95 -9.42
N GLN A 90 6.00 7.27 -10.18
CA GLN A 90 6.45 7.68 -11.52
C GLN A 90 5.66 7.01 -12.66
N THR A 91 4.75 6.09 -12.34
CA THR A 91 3.95 5.36 -13.33
C THR A 91 2.49 5.82 -13.30
N ASP A 92 1.76 5.54 -14.39
CA ASP A 92 0.32 5.85 -14.45
C ASP A 92 -0.51 5.02 -13.48
N TRP A 93 -0.09 3.78 -13.22
CA TRP A 93 -0.77 2.86 -12.34
C TRP A 93 0.01 2.62 -11.06
N MET A 94 -0.69 2.50 -9.96
CA MET A 94 -0.12 2.21 -8.66
C MET A 94 -0.90 1.14 -7.92
N VAL A 95 -0.19 0.34 -7.16
CA VAL A 95 -0.76 -0.56 -6.16
C VAL A 95 -0.52 0.05 -4.78
N ILE A 96 -1.56 0.18 -3.99
CA ILE A 96 -1.44 0.36 -2.54
C ILE A 96 -1.29 -1.03 -1.94
N LEU A 97 -0.16 -1.31 -1.30
CA LEU A 97 0.16 -2.61 -0.73
C LEU A 97 0.45 -2.48 0.77
N ASP A 98 -0.16 -3.33 1.57
CA ASP A 98 0.11 -3.45 2.99
C ASP A 98 1.07 -4.62 3.27
N MET A 99 1.82 -4.56 4.38
CA MET A 99 2.85 -5.53 4.75
C MET A 99 2.33 -6.96 4.93
N ASP A 100 1.06 -7.14 5.26
CA ASP A 100 0.43 -8.44 5.50
C ASP A 100 0.05 -9.20 4.22
N THR A 101 0.34 -8.64 3.04
CA THR A 101 -0.01 -9.25 1.75
C THR A 101 1.15 -9.24 0.76
N PHE A 102 1.24 -10.31 -0.04
CA PHE A 102 2.24 -10.48 -1.09
C PHE A 102 1.56 -10.60 -2.45
N ILE A 103 2.19 -10.01 -3.43
CA ILE A 103 1.85 -10.16 -4.85
C ILE A 103 2.82 -11.18 -5.43
N ASP A 104 2.33 -12.35 -5.83
CA ASP A 104 3.13 -13.29 -6.58
C ASP A 104 3.22 -12.91 -8.07
N GLU A 105 4.14 -13.52 -8.79
CA GLU A 105 4.36 -13.23 -10.21
C GLU A 105 3.10 -13.38 -11.06
N SER A 106 2.28 -14.41 -10.79
CA SER A 106 1.03 -14.65 -11.54
C SER A 106 0.01 -13.53 -11.35
N LEU A 107 -0.10 -13.00 -10.12
CA LEU A 107 -0.94 -11.84 -9.84
C LEU A 107 -0.36 -10.58 -10.50
N ALA A 108 0.97 -10.42 -10.49
CA ALA A 108 1.63 -9.30 -11.15
C ALA A 108 1.36 -9.30 -12.67
N GLU A 109 1.45 -10.44 -13.35
CA GLU A 109 1.05 -10.58 -14.77
C GLU A 109 -0.41 -10.16 -15.00
N SER A 110 -1.31 -10.63 -14.14
CA SER A 110 -2.73 -10.27 -14.24
C SER A 110 -2.97 -8.77 -14.02
N MET A 111 -2.21 -8.14 -13.10
CA MET A 111 -2.28 -6.69 -12.89
C MET A 111 -1.82 -5.91 -14.13
N LEU A 112 -0.79 -6.36 -14.84
CA LEU A 112 -0.36 -5.75 -16.11
C LEU A 112 -1.45 -5.77 -17.17
N GLU A 113 -2.23 -6.84 -17.27
CA GLU A 113 -3.37 -6.89 -18.19
C GLU A 113 -4.46 -5.87 -17.82
N LEU A 114 -4.70 -5.67 -16.51
CA LEU A 114 -5.69 -4.71 -16.03
C LEU A 114 -5.32 -3.26 -16.38
N THR A 115 -4.04 -2.94 -16.61
CA THR A 115 -3.61 -1.59 -17.02
C THR A 115 -4.14 -1.16 -18.39
N ASN A 116 -4.62 -2.07 -19.20
CA ASN A 116 -5.23 -1.77 -20.50
C ASN A 116 -6.66 -1.24 -20.41
N THR A 117 -7.16 -0.99 -19.21
CA THR A 117 -8.52 -0.47 -18.99
C THR A 117 -8.56 1.05 -18.99
N PRO A 118 -9.70 1.67 -19.36
CA PRO A 118 -9.85 3.12 -19.30
C PRO A 118 -9.75 3.66 -17.86
N PRO A 119 -9.49 4.99 -17.69
CA PRO A 119 -9.50 5.66 -16.39
C PRO A 119 -10.82 5.49 -15.62
N GLY A 120 -10.78 5.79 -14.33
CA GLY A 120 -11.95 5.74 -13.44
C GLY A 120 -12.24 4.35 -12.89
N LYS A 121 -11.28 3.42 -12.93
CA LYS A 121 -11.42 2.08 -12.35
C LYS A 121 -10.44 1.83 -11.22
N CYS A 122 -10.93 1.19 -10.17
CA CYS A 122 -10.11 0.70 -9.08
C CYS A 122 -10.38 -0.80 -8.87
N PHE A 123 -9.32 -1.62 -8.89
CA PHE A 123 -9.41 -3.06 -8.79
C PHE A 123 -9.08 -3.51 -7.37
N LYS A 124 -9.94 -4.32 -6.77
CA LYS A 124 -9.75 -4.96 -5.47
C LYS A 124 -9.56 -6.47 -5.64
N PHE A 125 -8.75 -7.05 -4.78
CA PHE A 125 -8.32 -8.45 -4.84
C PHE A 125 -8.75 -9.19 -3.58
N ASN A 126 -9.04 -10.49 -3.74
CA ASN A 126 -9.30 -11.37 -2.61
C ASN A 126 -7.99 -11.78 -1.92
N ARG A 127 -8.11 -12.26 -0.70
CA ARG A 127 -6.99 -12.85 0.06
C ARG A 127 -7.04 -14.36 0.00
N ARG A 128 -5.86 -14.98 0.03
CA ARG A 128 -5.68 -16.40 0.34
C ARG A 128 -4.51 -16.56 1.32
N VAL A 129 -4.62 -17.50 2.22
CA VAL A 129 -3.53 -17.86 3.14
C VAL A 129 -2.86 -19.10 2.58
N PRO A 130 -1.62 -19.02 2.08
CA PRO A 130 -0.89 -20.18 1.57
C PRO A 130 -0.72 -21.22 2.68
N GLY A 131 -1.02 -22.49 2.36
CA GLY A 131 -0.91 -23.60 3.32
C GLY A 131 -2.08 -23.76 4.29
N ASP A 132 -3.00 -22.80 4.37
CA ASP A 132 -4.21 -22.94 5.20
C ASP A 132 -5.50 -22.67 4.38
N PRO A 133 -6.03 -23.69 3.68
CA PRO A 133 -7.22 -23.52 2.84
C PRO A 133 -8.50 -23.22 3.64
N ARG A 134 -8.50 -23.40 4.98
CA ARG A 134 -9.66 -23.15 5.86
C ARG A 134 -9.59 -21.82 6.58
N HIS A 135 -8.53 -21.04 6.37
CA HIS A 135 -8.37 -19.75 7.02
C HIS A 135 -9.57 -18.83 6.73
N PRO A 136 -10.15 -18.16 7.76
CA PRO A 136 -11.36 -17.37 7.59
C PRO A 136 -11.21 -16.14 6.68
N LYS A 137 -9.98 -15.71 6.38
CA LYS A 137 -9.70 -14.62 5.44
C LYS A 137 -9.73 -15.04 3.98
N ASN A 138 -9.68 -16.35 3.68
CA ASN A 138 -9.72 -16.84 2.30
C ASN A 138 -10.99 -16.39 1.59
N GLY A 139 -10.84 -15.87 0.38
CA GLY A 139 -11.94 -15.35 -0.43
C GLY A 139 -12.49 -14.00 0.02
N GLN A 140 -12.04 -13.45 1.15
CA GLN A 140 -12.40 -12.09 1.54
C GLN A 140 -11.49 -11.06 0.85
N GLN A 141 -12.06 -9.96 0.41
CA GLN A 141 -11.27 -8.84 -0.11
C GLN A 141 -10.34 -8.25 0.95
N HIS A 142 -9.16 -7.82 0.51
CA HIS A 142 -8.31 -7.01 1.37
C HIS A 142 -8.96 -5.63 1.58
N PRO A 143 -8.99 -5.09 2.81
CA PRO A 143 -9.64 -3.81 3.08
C PRO A 143 -8.96 -2.64 2.38
N ALA A 144 -7.64 -2.65 2.25
CA ALA A 144 -6.84 -1.55 1.74
C ALA A 144 -6.30 -1.76 0.33
N VAL A 145 -5.73 -2.95 0.05
CA VAL A 145 -4.96 -3.21 -1.18
C VAL A 145 -5.81 -3.06 -2.42
N CYS A 146 -5.32 -2.24 -3.35
CA CYS A 146 -5.98 -2.02 -4.64
C CYS A 146 -4.97 -1.58 -5.73
N LEU A 147 -5.36 -1.81 -6.98
CA LEU A 147 -4.70 -1.28 -8.18
C LEU A 147 -5.58 -0.21 -8.80
N LEU A 148 -5.03 0.99 -8.97
CA LEU A 148 -5.72 2.12 -9.59
C LEU A 148 -4.73 3.06 -10.29
N ARG A 149 -5.23 4.00 -11.09
CA ARG A 149 -4.35 5.05 -11.63
C ARG A 149 -4.00 6.07 -10.56
N LYS A 150 -2.78 6.60 -10.63
CA LYS A 150 -2.32 7.73 -9.81
C LYS A 150 -3.28 8.93 -9.90
N SER A 151 -3.74 9.25 -11.12
CA SER A 151 -4.71 10.32 -11.35
C SER A 151 -6.06 10.05 -10.68
N ASP A 152 -6.51 8.79 -10.66
CA ASP A 152 -7.76 8.39 -10.02
C ASP A 152 -7.63 8.45 -8.48
N TYR A 153 -6.46 8.10 -7.92
CA TYR A 153 -6.18 8.25 -6.49
C TYR A 153 -6.34 9.71 -6.04
N TRP A 154 -5.75 10.65 -6.77
CA TRP A 154 -5.88 12.08 -6.47
C TRP A 154 -7.26 12.65 -6.80
N ASN A 155 -7.95 12.11 -7.80
CA ASN A 155 -9.35 12.48 -8.06
C ASN A 155 -10.25 12.09 -6.89
N VAL A 156 -10.00 10.97 -6.21
CA VAL A 156 -10.69 10.60 -4.96
C VAL A 156 -10.38 11.61 -3.84
N GLY A 157 -9.20 12.22 -3.86
CA GLY A 157 -8.70 13.16 -2.84
C GLY A 157 -7.74 12.50 -1.86
N GLY A 158 -6.97 11.51 -2.30
CA GLY A 158 -5.95 10.84 -1.47
C GLY A 158 -6.50 10.14 -0.23
N CYS A 159 -5.63 9.80 0.72
CA CYS A 159 -6.02 9.38 2.06
C CYS A 159 -6.15 10.58 3.00
N GLU A 160 -7.01 10.48 4.01
CA GLU A 160 -7.29 11.58 4.96
C GLU A 160 -6.22 11.63 6.04
N GLU A 161 -5.36 12.66 6.00
CA GLU A 161 -4.22 12.79 6.94
C GLU A 161 -4.62 13.35 8.31
N ASP A 162 -5.81 13.87 8.50
CA ASP A 162 -6.30 14.22 9.85
C ASP A 162 -6.55 12.98 10.72
N LEU A 163 -6.53 11.79 10.12
CA LEU A 163 -6.58 10.50 10.82
C LEU A 163 -5.20 10.04 11.36
N VAL A 164 -4.10 10.67 10.96
CA VAL A 164 -2.74 10.34 11.39
C VAL A 164 -2.61 10.50 12.91
N GLY A 165 -1.74 9.70 13.53
CA GLY A 165 -1.54 9.66 14.97
C GLY A 165 -2.52 8.75 15.72
N HIS A 166 -3.49 8.15 15.04
CA HIS A 166 -4.47 7.24 15.63
C HIS A 166 -4.83 6.13 14.65
N TYR A 167 -5.21 4.98 15.21
CA TYR A 167 -5.58 3.82 14.40
C TYR A 167 -6.97 3.98 13.76
N GLY A 168 -7.12 3.44 12.55
CA GLY A 168 -8.42 3.13 11.93
C GLY A 168 -8.99 4.24 11.03
N CYS A 169 -10.04 3.86 10.32
CA CYS A 169 -10.84 4.67 9.40
C CYS A 169 -10.15 5.20 8.12
N THR A 170 -8.84 5.01 7.93
CA THR A 170 -8.14 5.46 6.72
C THR A 170 -8.74 4.83 5.48
N ASP A 171 -8.87 3.50 5.45
CA ASP A 171 -9.47 2.77 4.33
C ASP A 171 -10.94 3.13 4.14
N GLY A 172 -11.70 3.15 5.23
CA GLY A 172 -13.12 3.51 5.20
C GLY A 172 -13.38 4.90 4.62
N SER A 173 -12.54 5.87 4.97
CA SER A 173 -12.62 7.25 4.45
C SER A 173 -12.27 7.33 2.98
N PHE A 174 -11.25 6.60 2.55
CA PHE A 174 -10.86 6.51 1.14
C PHE A 174 -11.98 5.85 0.31
N TRP A 175 -12.47 4.67 0.72
CA TRP A 175 -13.51 3.95 -0.02
C TRP A 175 -14.84 4.68 -0.08
N PHE A 176 -15.21 5.40 0.98
CA PHE A 176 -16.41 6.22 0.95
C PHE A 176 -16.37 7.26 -0.18
N ARG A 177 -15.22 7.94 -0.34
CA ARG A 177 -15.05 8.93 -1.42
C ARG A 177 -14.85 8.27 -2.79
N ALA A 178 -14.14 7.14 -2.85
CA ALA A 178 -13.87 6.41 -4.08
C ALA A 178 -15.14 5.86 -4.72
N THR A 179 -16.07 5.31 -3.93
CA THR A 179 -17.33 4.73 -4.43
C THR A 179 -18.19 5.75 -5.20
N GLY A 180 -18.09 7.03 -4.85
CA GLY A 180 -18.81 8.11 -5.57
C GLY A 180 -18.10 8.59 -6.85
N LYS A 181 -16.84 8.19 -7.07
CA LYS A 181 -15.99 8.73 -8.15
C LYS A 181 -15.43 7.68 -9.09
N LEU A 182 -15.26 6.45 -8.64
CA LEU A 182 -14.63 5.36 -9.38
C LEU A 182 -15.55 4.15 -9.48
N SER A 183 -15.40 3.40 -10.57
CA SER A 183 -15.95 2.05 -10.69
C SER A 183 -15.05 1.07 -9.91
N ILE A 184 -15.51 0.61 -8.77
CA ILE A 184 -14.81 -0.40 -7.96
C ILE A 184 -15.06 -1.77 -8.58
N VAL A 185 -14.00 -2.43 -9.05
CA VAL A 185 -14.05 -3.72 -9.73
C VAL A 185 -13.44 -4.79 -8.83
N GLU A 186 -14.27 -5.68 -8.35
CA GLU A 186 -13.85 -6.79 -7.50
C GLU A 186 -13.34 -7.97 -8.34
N LYS A 187 -12.09 -8.37 -8.11
CA LYS A 187 -11.43 -9.48 -8.83
C LYS A 187 -11.45 -10.74 -7.97
N TYR A 188 -12.57 -11.44 -7.95
CA TYR A 188 -12.79 -12.62 -7.10
C TYR A 188 -11.88 -13.80 -7.41
N ASN A 189 -11.32 -13.87 -8.61
CA ASN A 189 -10.40 -14.91 -9.08
C ASN A 189 -8.92 -14.52 -8.99
N LEU A 190 -8.61 -13.32 -8.53
CA LEU A 190 -7.23 -12.83 -8.31
C LEU A 190 -6.96 -12.69 -6.82
N PHE A 191 -5.87 -13.32 -6.36
CA PHE A 191 -5.63 -13.47 -4.93
C PHE A 191 -4.29 -12.88 -4.52
N LEU A 192 -4.32 -12.04 -3.49
CA LEU A 192 -3.16 -11.68 -2.69
C LEU A 192 -2.81 -12.82 -1.74
N ASN A 193 -1.55 -13.18 -1.63
CA ASN A 193 -1.08 -14.10 -0.61
C ASN A 193 -1.05 -13.37 0.73
N TYR A 194 -1.99 -13.67 1.61
CA TYR A 194 -2.12 -13.05 2.92
C TYR A 194 -1.27 -13.80 3.95
N VAL A 195 -0.44 -13.08 4.66
CA VAL A 195 0.32 -13.59 5.81
C VAL A 195 -0.26 -12.94 7.06
N PRO A 196 -0.84 -13.71 7.99
CA PRO A 196 -1.35 -13.14 9.22
C PRO A 196 -0.27 -12.34 9.94
N GLU A 197 -0.60 -11.11 10.31
CA GLU A 197 0.30 -10.27 11.12
C GLU A 197 0.62 -10.99 12.43
N GLY A 198 1.88 -10.85 12.86
CA GLY A 198 2.27 -11.14 14.23
C GLY A 198 1.66 -10.15 15.22
N GLU A 199 2.01 -10.27 16.48
CA GLU A 199 1.62 -9.29 17.50
C GLU A 199 2.15 -7.90 17.11
N SER A 200 1.30 -6.90 17.19
CA SER A 200 1.59 -5.50 16.87
C SER A 200 1.41 -4.65 18.11
N ASP A 201 2.37 -3.79 18.40
CA ASP A 201 2.32 -2.83 19.51
C ASP A 201 1.34 -1.65 19.25
N ILE A 202 0.65 -1.66 18.10
CA ILE A 202 -0.27 -0.59 17.74
C ILE A 202 -1.54 -0.68 18.58
N ASN A 203 -1.84 0.37 19.33
CA ASN A 203 -3.14 0.51 19.98
C ASN A 203 -4.25 0.60 18.92
N ARG A 204 -5.13 -0.38 18.86
CA ARG A 204 -6.20 -0.48 17.87
C ARG A 204 -7.50 0.24 18.30
N ASP A 205 -7.45 1.14 19.27
CA ASP A 205 -8.58 2.04 19.56
C ASP A 205 -8.80 3.01 18.38
N ASN A 206 -9.94 2.88 17.74
CA ASN A 206 -10.33 3.71 16.59
C ASN A 206 -11.41 4.75 16.92
N SER A 207 -11.76 4.94 18.19
CA SER A 207 -12.90 5.75 18.62
C SER A 207 -12.79 7.21 18.12
N ARG A 208 -11.61 7.82 18.24
CA ARG A 208 -11.33 9.19 17.76
C ARG A 208 -11.47 9.28 16.24
N ASN A 209 -10.83 8.37 15.50
CA ASN A 209 -10.87 8.40 14.05
C ASN A 209 -12.26 8.05 13.48
N LEU A 210 -13.01 7.22 14.20
CA LEU A 210 -14.40 6.92 13.83
C LEU A 210 -15.30 8.16 13.97
N ALA A 211 -15.15 8.92 15.05
CA ALA A 211 -15.90 10.16 15.25
C ALA A 211 -15.56 11.19 14.15
N LEU A 212 -14.26 11.37 13.84
CA LEU A 212 -13.81 12.28 12.80
C LEU A 212 -14.30 11.85 11.41
N HIS A 213 -14.22 10.56 11.08
CA HIS A 213 -14.74 10.01 9.84
C HIS A 213 -16.22 10.34 9.63
N TRP A 214 -17.06 10.16 10.65
CA TRP A 214 -18.47 10.48 10.56
C TRP A 214 -18.75 11.99 10.42
N ASP A 215 -17.98 12.83 11.13
CA ASP A 215 -18.08 14.28 10.98
C ASP A 215 -17.75 14.73 9.54
N TYR A 216 -16.64 14.20 8.98
CA TYR A 216 -16.21 14.55 7.63
C TYR A 216 -17.19 14.06 6.56
N ARG A 217 -17.74 12.86 6.73
CA ARG A 217 -18.82 12.37 5.84
C ARG A 217 -20.04 13.26 5.86
N LYS A 218 -20.48 13.65 7.06
CA LYS A 218 -21.67 14.48 7.24
C LYS A 218 -21.50 15.89 6.67
N ASN A 219 -20.33 16.47 6.87
CA ASN A 219 -20.06 17.88 6.59
C ASN A 219 -19.24 18.10 5.30
N ASN A 220 -18.82 17.03 4.63
CA ASN A 220 -17.94 17.03 3.44
C ASN A 220 -16.65 17.85 3.65
N LYS A 221 -15.97 17.64 4.81
CA LYS A 221 -14.80 18.42 5.24
C LYS A 221 -13.47 17.68 5.00
N TRP A 222 -13.30 17.05 3.85
CA TRP A 222 -12.09 16.31 3.54
C TRP A 222 -10.90 17.24 3.30
N SER A 223 -9.72 16.82 3.76
CA SER A 223 -8.47 17.56 3.55
C SER A 223 -8.13 17.72 2.08
N THR A 224 -7.49 18.83 1.75
CA THR A 224 -6.96 19.15 0.42
C THR A 224 -5.45 19.40 0.44
N ASP A 225 -4.84 19.33 1.62
CA ASP A 225 -3.41 19.47 1.88
C ASP A 225 -2.84 18.13 2.37
N PHE A 226 -1.78 17.66 1.73
CA PHE A 226 -1.26 16.31 1.90
C PHE A 226 0.24 16.31 2.08
N VAL A 227 0.79 15.21 2.63
CA VAL A 227 2.20 15.00 2.93
C VAL A 227 2.70 16.08 3.91
N ARG A 228 1.97 16.22 5.03
CA ARG A 228 2.17 17.26 6.05
C ARG A 228 3.22 16.86 7.10
N PHE A 229 4.32 16.25 6.65
CA PHE A 229 5.43 15.80 7.49
C PHE A 229 6.73 15.82 6.69
N ASP A 230 7.86 15.84 7.38
CA ASP A 230 9.18 15.79 6.77
C ASP A 230 9.55 14.35 6.39
N TRP A 231 10.12 14.21 5.21
CA TRP A 231 10.59 12.94 4.67
C TRP A 231 11.85 13.12 3.81
N GLU A 232 12.49 12.01 3.47
CA GLU A 232 13.62 12.00 2.56
C GLU A 232 13.64 10.74 1.71
N LYS A 233 14.24 10.83 0.53
CA LYS A 233 14.57 9.68 -0.29
C LYS A 233 15.91 9.13 0.18
N VAL A 234 15.94 7.84 0.58
CA VAL A 234 17.14 7.17 1.11
C VAL A 234 17.73 6.13 0.16
N TYR A 235 16.99 5.77 -0.91
CA TYR A 235 17.44 4.87 -1.97
C TYR A 235 16.74 5.16 -3.30
#